data_ef4600cdffddee68767ae0203c569daf
#
_entry.id   ef4600cdffddee68767ae0203c569daf
#
_cell.length_a   1.000
_cell.length_b   1.000
_cell.length_c   1.000
_cell.angle_alpha   90.00
_cell.angle_beta   90.00
_cell.angle_gamma   90.00
#
_symmetry.space_group_name_H-M   'P 1'
#
loop_
_entity.id
_entity.type
_entity.pdbx_description
1 polymer ?
#
loop_
_entity_poly.entity_id
_entity_poly.type
_entity_poly.pdbx_seq_one_letter_code
_entity_poly.pdbx_strand_id
1 'polypeptide(L)'
;MKKLDPLLVGIVAAAALAFVLPAQGAFADGFAVAVKLGIALLFFLYGARLSTQEALKGLANWRLHALILAFTFAIYPVIGLLARPTTAFMSEDLYQGLLFMSLVPSTVQSSVALTGVARGNVSGAVVAASVSSLVGVVATPLLVMWLMGAGNGVSVDASVFGDIALQLLLPFILGQLAHNFVPRVGELAKSKATKIVDRGSIWMVVYSAFSRGVVSGVWSNVSAWEIVFLTLFSCVLVVAMLLSLIHI
;
A
#
# COMPACT_ATOMS: atom_id res chain seq x y z
N MET A 1 2.90 28.99 7.59
CA MET A 1 3.49 28.01 6.67
C MET A 1 3.12 26.61 7.15
N LYS A 2 2.32 25.83 6.41
CA LYS A 2 2.05 24.42 6.76
C LYS A 2 3.37 23.65 6.69
N LYS A 3 3.81 23.07 7.81
CA LYS A 3 5.01 22.20 7.82
C LYS A 3 4.72 21.01 6.91
N LEU A 4 5.60 20.75 5.94
CA LEU A 4 5.56 19.56 5.10
C LEU A 4 5.56 18.33 6.01
N ASP A 5 4.73 17.33 5.68
CA ASP A 5 4.71 16.08 6.44
C ASP A 5 6.09 15.40 6.34
N PRO A 6 6.74 15.13 7.48
CA PRO A 6 8.04 14.46 7.50
C PRO A 6 8.07 13.14 6.73
N LEU A 7 6.92 12.44 6.61
CA LEU A 7 6.82 11.22 5.83
C LEU A 7 7.06 11.50 4.34
N LEU A 8 6.38 12.51 3.78
CA LEU A 8 6.52 12.88 2.37
C LEU A 8 7.94 13.34 2.05
N VAL A 9 8.52 14.17 2.93
CA VAL A 9 9.92 14.61 2.80
C VAL A 9 10.87 13.40 2.76
N GLY A 10 10.68 12.44 3.68
CA GLY A 10 11.50 11.23 3.72
C GLY A 10 11.32 10.31 2.50
N ILE A 11 10.10 10.20 1.96
CA ILE A 11 9.85 9.44 0.73
C ILE A 11 10.62 10.06 -0.45
N VAL A 12 10.50 11.38 -0.64
CA VAL A 12 11.21 12.08 -1.72
C VAL A 12 12.73 11.99 -1.53
N ALA A 13 13.22 12.14 -0.30
CA ALA A 13 14.64 12.02 0.01
C ALA A 13 15.15 10.59 -0.24
N ALA A 14 14.40 9.55 0.16
CA ALA A 14 14.76 8.16 -0.08
C ALA A 14 14.80 7.82 -1.57
N ALA A 15 13.81 8.31 -2.35
CA ALA A 15 13.81 8.16 -3.79
C ALA A 15 14.99 8.88 -4.44
N ALA A 16 15.24 10.15 -4.09
CA ALA A 16 16.38 10.91 -4.61
C ALA A 16 17.73 10.24 -4.27
N LEU A 17 17.86 9.74 -3.03
CA LEU A 17 19.06 9.01 -2.61
C LEU A 17 19.29 7.74 -3.45
N ALA A 18 18.21 7.02 -3.79
CA ALA A 18 18.30 5.83 -4.62
C ALA A 18 18.77 6.12 -6.05
N PHE A 19 18.50 7.31 -6.60
CA PHE A 19 19.02 7.73 -7.90
C PHE A 19 20.51 8.10 -7.85
N VAL A 20 20.96 8.70 -6.74
CA VAL A 20 22.38 9.13 -6.57
C VAL A 20 23.27 7.98 -6.12
N LEU A 21 22.78 7.15 -5.21
CA LEU A 21 23.47 6.04 -4.56
C LEU A 21 22.59 4.80 -4.54
N PRO A 22 22.37 4.12 -5.68
CA PRO A 22 21.57 2.91 -5.71
C PRO A 22 22.26 1.77 -4.96
N ALA A 23 21.48 1.00 -4.19
CA ALA A 23 21.97 -0.18 -3.51
C ALA A 23 22.36 -1.27 -4.53
N GLN A 24 23.62 -1.78 -4.46
CA GLN A 24 24.16 -2.78 -5.37
C GLN A 24 24.95 -3.86 -4.63
N GLY A 25 25.08 -5.04 -5.25
CA GLY A 25 25.87 -6.15 -4.72
C GLY A 25 25.45 -6.59 -3.32
N ALA A 26 26.39 -7.02 -2.51
CA ALA A 26 26.16 -7.52 -1.15
C ALA A 26 25.41 -6.53 -0.23
N PHE A 27 25.59 -5.21 -0.47
CA PHE A 27 24.83 -4.21 0.27
C PHE A 27 23.33 -4.28 -0.08
N ALA A 28 22.98 -4.45 -1.35
CA ALA A 28 21.58 -4.60 -1.77
C ALA A 28 20.93 -5.84 -1.15
N ASP A 29 21.66 -6.96 -1.10
CA ASP A 29 21.17 -8.21 -0.51
C ASP A 29 20.94 -8.06 0.99
N GLY A 30 21.89 -7.52 1.73
CA GLY A 30 21.75 -7.24 3.16
C GLY A 30 20.64 -6.24 3.45
N PHE A 31 20.51 -5.19 2.63
CA PHE A 31 19.46 -4.20 2.76
C PHE A 31 18.07 -4.79 2.45
N ALA A 32 17.96 -5.69 1.48
CA ALA A 32 16.71 -6.39 1.20
C ALA A 32 16.23 -7.24 2.40
N VAL A 33 17.15 -7.88 3.12
CA VAL A 33 16.81 -8.58 4.38
C VAL A 33 16.32 -7.58 5.43
N ALA A 34 17.00 -6.45 5.60
CA ALA A 34 16.56 -5.40 6.53
C ALA A 34 15.17 -4.85 6.18
N VAL A 35 14.86 -4.67 4.90
CA VAL A 35 13.52 -4.27 4.42
C VAL A 35 12.49 -5.33 4.78
N LYS A 36 12.77 -6.62 4.53
CA LYS A 36 11.85 -7.71 4.90
C LYS A 36 11.55 -7.73 6.40
N LEU A 37 12.58 -7.59 7.23
CA LEU A 37 12.43 -7.51 8.69
C LEU A 37 11.65 -6.26 9.11
N GLY A 38 11.92 -5.11 8.48
CA GLY A 38 11.17 -3.87 8.72
C GLY A 38 9.69 -4.01 8.40
N ILE A 39 9.34 -4.64 7.28
CA ILE A 39 7.96 -4.95 6.89
C ILE A 39 7.33 -5.91 7.90
N ALA A 40 8.00 -6.99 8.27
CA ALA A 40 7.49 -7.94 9.25
C ALA A 40 7.22 -7.28 10.61
N LEU A 41 8.16 -6.45 11.09
CA LEU A 41 7.98 -5.67 12.32
C LEU A 41 6.80 -4.70 12.21
N LEU A 42 6.64 -4.04 11.08
CA LEU A 42 5.52 -3.14 10.81
C LEU A 42 4.18 -3.87 10.91
N PHE A 43 4.05 -5.02 10.25
CA PHE A 43 2.83 -5.83 10.30
C PHE A 43 2.56 -6.41 11.69
N PHE A 44 3.61 -6.82 12.41
CA PHE A 44 3.50 -7.20 13.81
C PHE A 44 2.93 -6.07 14.67
N LEU A 45 3.46 -4.85 14.51
CA LEU A 45 2.97 -3.68 15.24
C LEU A 45 1.54 -3.30 14.84
N TYR A 46 1.15 -3.48 13.58
CA TYR A 46 -0.23 -3.28 13.14
C TYR A 46 -1.18 -4.29 13.79
N GLY A 47 -0.78 -5.58 13.83
CA GLY A 47 -1.53 -6.60 14.56
C GLY A 47 -1.64 -6.30 16.06
N ALA A 48 -0.54 -5.90 16.68
CA ALA A 48 -0.50 -5.55 18.11
C ALA A 48 -1.27 -4.27 18.46
N ARG A 49 -1.46 -3.36 17.52
CA ARG A 49 -2.17 -2.09 17.70
C ARG A 49 -3.67 -2.22 17.69
N LEU A 50 -4.20 -3.18 16.94
CA LEU A 50 -5.63 -3.36 16.73
C LEU A 50 -6.19 -4.24 17.86
N SER A 51 -7.05 -3.66 18.72
CA SER A 51 -7.78 -4.47 19.68
C SER A 51 -8.94 -5.19 18.96
N THR A 52 -9.18 -6.46 19.34
CA THR A 52 -10.28 -7.26 18.77
C THR A 52 -11.64 -6.57 18.95
N GLN A 53 -11.81 -5.85 20.09
CA GLN A 53 -13.04 -5.09 20.36
C GLN A 53 -13.20 -3.87 19.45
N GLU A 54 -12.11 -3.15 19.15
CA GLU A 54 -12.14 -2.01 18.20
C GLU A 54 -12.45 -2.50 16.78
N ALA A 55 -11.89 -3.64 16.38
CA ALA A 55 -12.20 -4.28 15.11
C ALA A 55 -13.70 -4.66 15.02
N LEU A 56 -14.24 -5.30 16.04
CA LEU A 56 -15.66 -5.70 16.08
C LEU A 56 -16.61 -4.51 16.13
N LYS A 57 -16.30 -3.47 16.92
CA LYS A 57 -17.10 -2.23 16.95
C LYS A 57 -17.04 -1.48 15.62
N GLY A 58 -15.89 -1.51 14.94
CA GLY A 58 -15.74 -0.97 13.60
C GLY A 58 -16.67 -1.62 12.59
N LEU A 59 -16.89 -2.92 12.72
CA LEU A 59 -17.82 -3.68 11.85
C LEU A 59 -19.30 -3.36 12.07
N ALA A 60 -19.67 -2.62 13.13
CA ALA A 60 -21.06 -2.28 13.41
C ALA A 60 -21.76 -1.53 12.26
N ASN A 61 -20.99 -0.74 11.48
CA ASN A 61 -21.53 -0.08 10.27
C ASN A 61 -21.16 -0.89 9.00
N TRP A 62 -21.60 -2.15 8.98
CA TRP A 62 -21.24 -3.11 7.92
C TRP A 62 -21.54 -2.61 6.50
N ARG A 63 -22.61 -1.81 6.32
CA ARG A 63 -22.97 -1.26 5.00
C ARG A 63 -21.90 -0.32 4.45
N LEU A 64 -21.37 0.58 5.30
CA LEU A 64 -20.29 1.48 4.93
C LEU A 64 -19.01 0.70 4.59
N HIS A 65 -18.65 -0.28 5.43
CA HIS A 65 -17.47 -1.10 5.20
C HIS A 65 -17.61 -1.97 3.95
N ALA A 66 -18.77 -2.58 3.74
CA ALA A 66 -19.05 -3.36 2.53
C ALA A 66 -18.91 -2.49 1.26
N LEU A 67 -19.45 -1.26 1.30
CA LEU A 67 -19.33 -0.33 0.18
C LEU A 67 -17.86 0.05 -0.09
N ILE A 68 -17.11 0.41 0.95
CA ILE A 68 -15.68 0.76 0.82
C ILE A 68 -14.87 -0.43 0.30
N LEU A 69 -15.11 -1.64 0.82
CA LEU A 69 -14.41 -2.84 0.35
C LEU A 69 -14.79 -3.19 -1.09
N ALA A 70 -16.05 -3.04 -1.47
CA ALA A 70 -16.50 -3.24 -2.85
C ALA A 70 -15.83 -2.24 -3.81
N PHE A 71 -15.74 -0.97 -3.44
CA PHE A 71 -15.00 0.01 -4.22
C PHE A 71 -13.53 -0.37 -4.32
N THR A 72 -12.88 -0.69 -3.21
CA THR A 72 -11.44 -0.95 -3.15
C THR A 72 -11.05 -2.25 -3.88
N PHE A 73 -11.80 -3.34 -3.68
CA PHE A 73 -11.39 -4.68 -4.16
C PHE A 73 -12.25 -5.24 -5.30
N ALA A 74 -13.27 -4.51 -5.77
CA ALA A 74 -14.02 -4.88 -6.96
C ALA A 74 -14.00 -3.76 -8.01
N ILE A 75 -14.44 -2.55 -7.68
CA ILE A 75 -14.58 -1.46 -8.65
C ILE A 75 -13.22 -0.97 -9.15
N TYR A 76 -12.25 -0.70 -8.25
CA TYR A 76 -10.90 -0.28 -8.66
C TYR A 76 -10.17 -1.33 -9.50
N PRO A 77 -10.15 -2.62 -9.16
CA PRO A 77 -9.64 -3.68 -10.03
C PRO A 77 -10.29 -3.70 -11.42
N VAL A 78 -11.61 -3.55 -11.50
CA VAL A 78 -12.33 -3.47 -12.80
C VAL A 78 -11.87 -2.23 -13.59
N ILE A 79 -11.71 -1.06 -12.94
CA ILE A 79 -11.17 0.13 -13.59
C ILE A 79 -9.75 -0.13 -14.10
N GLY A 80 -8.90 -0.80 -13.30
CA GLY A 80 -7.55 -1.20 -13.71
C GLY A 80 -7.56 -2.11 -14.95
N LEU A 81 -8.47 -3.08 -15.02
CA LEU A 81 -8.64 -3.93 -16.19
C LEU A 81 -9.17 -3.16 -17.41
N LEU A 82 -10.14 -2.27 -17.21
CA LEU A 82 -10.69 -1.42 -18.26
C LEU A 82 -9.67 -0.40 -18.79
N ALA A 83 -8.62 -0.11 -18.01
CA ALA A 83 -7.50 0.73 -18.45
C ALA A 83 -6.54 0.01 -19.42
N ARG A 84 -6.72 -1.28 -19.75
CA ARG A 84 -5.85 -2.01 -20.66
C ARG A 84 -5.63 -1.31 -22.03
N PRO A 85 -6.62 -0.64 -22.65
CA PRO A 85 -6.39 0.10 -23.90
C PRO A 85 -5.33 1.22 -23.79
N THR A 86 -4.96 1.64 -22.56
CA THR A 86 -3.89 2.61 -22.36
C THR A 86 -2.51 2.10 -22.76
N THR A 87 -2.34 0.78 -22.97
CA THR A 87 -1.11 0.19 -23.52
C THR A 87 -0.80 0.69 -24.95
N ALA A 88 -1.76 1.30 -25.63
CA ALA A 88 -1.50 2.03 -26.88
C ALA A 88 -0.66 3.30 -26.69
N PHE A 89 -0.57 3.83 -25.46
CA PHE A 89 0.09 5.10 -25.13
C PHE A 89 1.25 4.93 -24.13
N MET A 90 1.38 3.76 -23.51
CA MET A 90 2.43 3.44 -22.53
C MET A 90 2.85 1.98 -22.63
N SER A 91 4.02 1.66 -22.08
CA SER A 91 4.54 0.30 -22.07
C SER A 91 3.67 -0.66 -21.23
N GLU A 92 3.71 -1.95 -21.59
CA GLU A 92 2.99 -3.01 -20.85
C GLU A 92 3.42 -3.06 -19.38
N ASP A 93 4.70 -2.83 -19.08
CA ASP A 93 5.21 -2.81 -17.70
C ASP A 93 4.58 -1.70 -16.86
N LEU A 94 4.37 -0.53 -17.45
CA LEU A 94 3.68 0.58 -16.78
C LEU A 94 2.19 0.29 -16.57
N TYR A 95 1.55 -0.36 -17.54
CA TYR A 95 0.17 -0.83 -17.37
C TYR A 95 0.07 -1.86 -16.24
N GLN A 96 1.00 -2.81 -16.14
CA GLN A 96 1.04 -3.76 -15.04
C GLN A 96 1.19 -3.05 -13.69
N GLY A 97 2.03 -2.01 -13.61
CA GLY A 97 2.14 -1.16 -12.44
C GLY A 97 0.82 -0.44 -12.09
N LEU A 98 0.12 0.10 -13.10
CA LEU A 98 -1.19 0.74 -12.94
C LEU A 98 -2.24 -0.27 -12.45
N LEU A 99 -2.29 -1.45 -13.05
CA LEU A 99 -3.17 -2.53 -12.63
C LEU A 99 -2.88 -2.93 -11.18
N PHE A 100 -1.59 -3.15 -10.83
CA PHE A 100 -1.20 -3.47 -9.45
C PHE A 100 -1.67 -2.40 -8.47
N MET A 101 -1.52 -1.12 -8.79
CA MET A 101 -2.01 -0.02 -7.95
C MET A 101 -3.53 -0.08 -7.72
N SER A 102 -4.29 -0.59 -8.66
CA SER A 102 -5.75 -0.76 -8.52
C SER A 102 -6.15 -1.91 -7.59
N LEU A 103 -5.21 -2.81 -7.25
CA LEU A 103 -5.45 -3.99 -6.41
C LEU A 103 -5.05 -3.78 -4.94
N VAL A 104 -4.45 -2.63 -4.60
CA VAL A 104 -3.99 -2.36 -3.22
C VAL A 104 -5.06 -1.68 -2.37
N PRO A 105 -5.01 -1.89 -1.02
CA PRO A 105 -5.98 -1.30 -0.12
C PRO A 105 -5.82 0.21 0.02
N SER A 106 -6.87 0.86 0.55
CA SER A 106 -6.85 2.28 0.87
C SER A 106 -5.84 2.62 1.95
N THR A 107 -5.13 3.74 1.81
CA THR A 107 -4.19 4.22 2.83
C THR A 107 -4.93 4.94 3.96
N VAL A 108 -4.65 4.55 5.21
CA VAL A 108 -5.25 5.18 6.40
C VAL A 108 -4.98 6.68 6.44
N GLN A 109 -3.75 7.08 6.13
CA GLN A 109 -3.31 8.46 6.28
C GLN A 109 -4.03 9.42 5.31
N SER A 110 -4.17 9.04 4.04
CA SER A 110 -4.87 9.86 3.05
C SER A 110 -6.38 9.90 3.32
N SER A 111 -6.99 8.76 3.66
CA SER A 111 -8.41 8.68 4.00
C SER A 111 -8.77 9.58 5.18
N VAL A 112 -7.97 9.55 6.24
CA VAL A 112 -8.15 10.37 7.44
C VAL A 112 -7.96 11.85 7.12
N ALA A 113 -6.92 12.20 6.36
CA ALA A 113 -6.63 13.58 6.00
C ALA A 113 -7.75 14.19 5.14
N LEU A 114 -8.18 13.49 4.09
CA LEU A 114 -9.25 13.95 3.19
C LEU A 114 -10.60 14.06 3.92
N THR A 115 -10.95 13.06 4.75
CA THR A 115 -12.16 13.11 5.57
C THR A 115 -12.14 14.28 6.54
N GLY A 116 -10.97 14.57 7.14
CA GLY A 116 -10.80 15.72 8.03
C GLY A 116 -10.99 17.06 7.30
N VAL A 117 -10.44 17.19 6.08
CA VAL A 117 -10.64 18.38 5.23
C VAL A 117 -12.12 18.56 4.85
N ALA A 118 -12.78 17.44 4.53
CA ALA A 118 -14.21 17.42 4.21
C ALA A 118 -15.14 17.59 5.43
N ARG A 119 -14.58 17.74 6.64
CA ARG A 119 -15.33 17.79 7.91
C ARG A 119 -16.22 16.57 8.17
N GLY A 120 -15.83 15.41 7.62
CA GLY A 120 -16.51 14.14 7.79
C GLY A 120 -16.13 13.42 9.08
N ASN A 121 -16.64 12.20 9.24
CA ASN A 121 -16.35 11.35 10.39
C ASN A 121 -14.95 10.74 10.32
N VAL A 122 -13.96 11.45 10.90
CA VAL A 122 -12.54 11.03 10.92
C VAL A 122 -12.35 9.70 11.64
N SER A 123 -13.05 9.44 12.74
CA SER A 123 -12.96 8.16 13.46
C SER A 123 -13.48 7.00 12.62
N GLY A 124 -14.57 7.20 11.90
CA GLY A 124 -15.09 6.23 10.93
C GLY A 124 -14.10 5.94 9.80
N ALA A 125 -13.43 6.98 9.29
CA ALA A 125 -12.41 6.83 8.25
C ALA A 125 -11.19 6.03 8.72
N VAL A 126 -10.73 6.23 9.96
CA VAL A 126 -9.64 5.44 10.56
C VAL A 126 -10.02 3.96 10.62
N VAL A 127 -11.22 3.66 11.12
CA VAL A 127 -11.69 2.27 11.22
C VAL A 127 -11.85 1.63 9.84
N ALA A 128 -12.50 2.33 8.91
CA ALA A 128 -12.73 1.82 7.56
C ALA A 128 -11.43 1.53 6.81
N ALA A 129 -10.46 2.45 6.85
CA ALA A 129 -9.17 2.25 6.22
C ALA A 129 -8.36 1.13 6.90
N SER A 130 -8.48 0.97 8.22
CA SER A 130 -7.85 -0.15 8.94
C SER A 130 -8.45 -1.49 8.54
N VAL A 131 -9.77 -1.59 8.44
CA VAL A 131 -10.47 -2.79 7.95
C VAL A 131 -10.07 -3.09 6.50
N SER A 132 -10.04 -2.08 5.64
CA SER A 132 -9.59 -2.22 4.24
C SER A 132 -8.15 -2.75 4.16
N SER A 133 -7.24 -2.23 5.00
CA SER A 133 -5.85 -2.70 5.05
C SER A 133 -5.75 -4.15 5.51
N LEU A 134 -6.55 -4.55 6.51
CA LEU A 134 -6.60 -5.93 7.00
C LEU A 134 -7.10 -6.90 5.92
N VAL A 135 -8.21 -6.56 5.26
CA VAL A 135 -8.74 -7.35 4.14
C VAL A 135 -7.72 -7.39 3.01
N GLY A 136 -7.03 -6.28 2.73
CA GLY A 136 -6.01 -6.15 1.70
C GLY A 136 -4.82 -7.07 1.86
N VAL A 137 -4.46 -7.44 3.11
CA VAL A 137 -3.36 -8.41 3.35
C VAL A 137 -3.65 -9.75 2.67
N VAL A 138 -4.93 -10.13 2.58
CA VAL A 138 -5.37 -11.37 1.91
C VAL A 138 -5.85 -11.11 0.49
N ALA A 139 -6.71 -10.10 0.32
CA ALA A 139 -7.37 -9.84 -0.95
C ALA A 139 -6.39 -9.39 -2.04
N THR A 140 -5.42 -8.54 -1.73
CA THR A 140 -4.46 -8.04 -2.72
C THR A 140 -3.62 -9.16 -3.35
N PRO A 141 -2.95 -10.06 -2.59
CA PRO A 141 -2.26 -11.19 -3.18
C PRO A 141 -3.16 -12.07 -4.06
N LEU A 142 -4.39 -12.36 -3.61
CA LEU A 142 -5.33 -13.17 -4.38
C LEU A 142 -5.75 -12.49 -5.71
N LEU A 143 -6.03 -11.19 -5.67
CA LEU A 143 -6.36 -10.41 -6.86
C LEU A 143 -5.18 -10.31 -7.83
N VAL A 144 -3.95 -10.11 -7.33
CA VAL A 144 -2.73 -10.13 -8.14
C VAL A 144 -2.58 -11.48 -8.83
N MET A 145 -2.73 -12.58 -8.10
CA MET A 145 -2.67 -13.93 -8.65
C MET A 145 -3.71 -14.14 -9.76
N TRP A 146 -4.94 -13.72 -9.48
CA TRP A 146 -6.05 -13.95 -10.41
C TRP A 146 -6.00 -13.06 -11.65
N LEU A 147 -5.72 -11.76 -11.47
CA LEU A 147 -5.84 -10.77 -12.55
C LEU A 147 -4.52 -10.53 -13.29
N MET A 148 -3.38 -10.67 -12.63
CA MET A 148 -2.06 -10.46 -13.23
C MET A 148 -1.39 -11.78 -13.63
N GLY A 149 -1.70 -12.89 -12.95
CA GLY A 149 -1.14 -14.23 -13.26
C GLY A 149 -1.80 -14.90 -14.45
N ALA A 150 -3.08 -14.64 -14.71
CA ALA A 150 -3.85 -15.39 -15.71
C ALA A 150 -3.63 -14.97 -17.19
N GLY A 151 -2.89 -13.92 -17.49
CA GLY A 151 -2.87 -13.36 -18.84
C GLY A 151 -1.52 -12.99 -19.48
N ASN A 152 -0.44 -12.87 -18.73
CA ASN A 152 0.75 -12.15 -19.23
C ASN A 152 2.07 -12.94 -19.18
N GLY A 153 2.02 -14.29 -19.18
CA GLY A 153 3.26 -15.11 -19.22
C GLY A 153 4.13 -14.98 -17.96
N VAL A 154 3.75 -14.14 -17.00
CA VAL A 154 4.35 -14.12 -15.67
C VAL A 154 3.70 -15.26 -14.91
N SER A 155 4.31 -16.45 -14.98
CA SER A 155 4.00 -17.55 -14.07
C SER A 155 4.43 -17.10 -12.68
N VAL A 156 3.56 -16.33 -12.00
CA VAL A 156 3.80 -16.04 -10.59
C VAL A 156 3.56 -17.36 -9.87
N ASP A 157 4.66 -17.99 -9.49
CA ASP A 157 4.64 -19.27 -8.81
C ASP A 157 3.80 -19.12 -7.53
N ALA A 158 2.89 -20.06 -7.30
CA ALA A 158 2.04 -20.08 -6.10
C ALA A 158 2.87 -20.02 -4.80
N SER A 159 4.13 -20.47 -4.83
CA SER A 159 5.07 -20.35 -3.72
C SER A 159 5.38 -18.92 -3.34
N VAL A 160 5.52 -18.01 -4.32
CA VAL A 160 5.79 -16.58 -4.08
C VAL A 160 4.64 -15.92 -3.33
N PHE A 161 3.39 -16.32 -3.61
CA PHE A 161 2.24 -15.82 -2.86
C PHE A 161 2.20 -16.35 -1.43
N GLY A 162 2.54 -17.64 -1.26
CA GLY A 162 2.69 -18.22 0.07
C GLY A 162 3.70 -17.46 0.89
N ASP A 163 4.85 -17.14 0.31
CA ASP A 163 5.92 -16.38 0.97
C ASP A 163 5.47 -14.96 1.32
N ILE A 164 4.81 -14.25 0.41
CA ILE A 164 4.29 -12.90 0.67
C ILE A 164 3.20 -12.94 1.75
N ALA A 165 2.24 -13.87 1.63
CA ALA A 165 1.18 -14.02 2.60
C ALA A 165 1.75 -14.36 3.99
N LEU A 166 2.69 -15.28 4.09
CA LEU A 166 3.39 -15.60 5.33
C LEU A 166 4.17 -14.42 5.87
N GLN A 167 4.87 -13.67 5.03
CA GLN A 167 5.66 -12.50 5.43
C GLN A 167 4.80 -11.37 6.00
N LEU A 168 3.53 -11.26 5.58
CA LEU A 168 2.61 -10.20 6.03
C LEU A 168 1.65 -10.72 7.12
N LEU A 169 0.99 -11.87 6.87
CA LEU A 169 -0.03 -12.40 7.76
C LEU A 169 0.55 -12.97 9.05
N LEU A 170 1.67 -13.71 8.97
CA LEU A 170 2.26 -14.34 10.15
C LEU A 170 2.67 -13.31 11.20
N PRO A 171 3.45 -12.26 10.89
CA PRO A 171 3.77 -11.23 11.86
C PRO A 171 2.52 -10.50 12.38
N PHE A 172 1.53 -10.24 11.52
CA PHE A 172 0.28 -9.61 11.92
C PHE A 172 -0.48 -10.46 12.95
N ILE A 173 -0.64 -11.77 12.69
CA ILE A 173 -1.31 -12.71 13.61
C ILE A 173 -0.53 -12.80 14.94
N LEU A 174 0.81 -12.89 14.86
CA LEU A 174 1.65 -12.90 16.06
C LEU A 174 1.50 -11.60 16.87
N GLY A 175 1.42 -10.45 16.21
CA GLY A 175 1.14 -9.17 16.85
C GLY A 175 -0.22 -9.15 17.55
N GLN A 176 -1.26 -9.67 16.89
CA GLN A 176 -2.61 -9.77 17.44
C GLN A 176 -2.66 -10.70 18.66
N LEU A 177 -1.97 -11.83 18.58
CA LEU A 177 -1.83 -12.74 19.72
C LEU A 177 -1.07 -12.07 20.87
N ALA A 178 0.05 -11.41 20.57
CA ALA A 178 0.85 -10.70 21.56
C ALA A 178 0.03 -9.59 22.28
N HIS A 179 -0.85 -8.89 21.56
CA HIS A 179 -1.77 -7.92 22.16
C HIS A 179 -2.68 -8.54 23.22
N ASN A 180 -3.20 -9.75 22.94
CA ASN A 180 -4.13 -10.42 23.85
C ASN A 180 -3.45 -11.02 25.08
N PHE A 181 -2.21 -11.52 24.93
CA PHE A 181 -1.47 -12.17 26.03
C PHE A 181 -0.59 -11.21 26.82
N VAL A 182 -0.12 -10.11 26.21
CA VAL A 182 0.80 -9.16 26.83
C VAL A 182 0.29 -7.72 26.61
N PRO A 183 -0.54 -7.17 27.51
CA PRO A 183 -1.15 -5.83 27.36
C PRO A 183 -0.14 -4.71 27.08
N ARG A 184 1.09 -4.81 27.64
CA ARG A 184 2.18 -3.85 27.39
C ARG A 184 2.57 -3.74 25.91
N VAL A 185 2.42 -4.81 25.12
CA VAL A 185 2.73 -4.81 23.69
C VAL A 185 1.74 -3.92 22.92
N GLY A 186 0.46 -3.94 23.30
CA GLY A 186 -0.55 -3.05 22.72
C GLY A 186 -0.27 -1.57 23.02
N GLU A 187 0.20 -1.25 24.23
CA GLU A 187 0.59 0.13 24.59
C GLU A 187 1.84 0.58 23.82
N LEU A 188 2.86 -0.29 23.72
CA LEU A 188 4.06 -0.04 22.92
C LEU A 188 3.71 0.18 21.44
N ALA A 189 2.80 -0.61 20.90
CA ALA A 189 2.35 -0.48 19.50
C ALA A 189 1.61 0.85 19.24
N LYS A 190 1.05 1.49 20.25
CA LYS A 190 0.43 2.83 20.18
C LYS A 190 1.42 3.98 20.46
N SER A 191 2.67 3.68 20.78
CA SER A 191 3.69 4.66 21.19
C SER A 191 4.22 5.50 20.01
N LYS A 192 4.97 6.57 20.36
CA LYS A 192 5.67 7.39 19.34
C LYS A 192 6.77 6.60 18.61
N ALA A 193 7.38 5.61 19.27
CA ALA A 193 8.40 4.75 18.65
C ALA A 193 7.86 3.97 17.46
N THR A 194 6.62 3.48 17.54
CA THR A 194 5.95 2.80 16.41
C THR A 194 5.82 3.69 15.19
N LYS A 195 5.59 5.00 15.36
CA LYS A 195 5.55 5.94 14.22
C LYS A 195 6.91 6.09 13.54
N ILE A 196 8.01 5.93 14.29
CA ILE A 196 9.36 5.98 13.72
C ILE A 196 9.63 4.70 12.92
N VAL A 197 9.26 3.54 13.47
CA VAL A 197 9.36 2.25 12.75
C VAL A 197 8.51 2.28 11.48
N ASP A 198 7.26 2.75 11.56
CA ASP A 198 6.35 2.88 10.43
C ASP A 198 6.95 3.72 9.30
N ARG A 199 7.39 4.95 9.62
CA ARG A 199 8.01 5.84 8.63
C ARG A 199 9.34 5.31 8.12
N GLY A 200 10.19 4.79 9.00
CA GLY A 200 11.48 4.23 8.64
C GLY A 200 11.34 3.03 7.69
N SER A 201 10.40 2.13 7.97
CA SER A 201 10.12 0.99 7.08
C SER A 201 9.65 1.44 5.70
N ILE A 202 8.77 2.45 5.62
CA ILE A 202 8.31 3.01 4.34
C ILE A 202 9.49 3.60 3.56
N TRP A 203 10.37 4.39 4.20
CA TRP A 203 11.54 4.96 3.55
C TRP A 203 12.52 3.90 3.04
N MET A 204 12.73 2.84 3.83
CA MET A 204 13.57 1.70 3.42
C MET A 204 12.97 0.98 2.21
N VAL A 205 11.66 0.74 2.19
CA VAL A 205 10.94 0.12 1.05
C VAL A 205 11.09 0.98 -0.19
N VAL A 206 10.85 2.30 -0.08
CA VAL A 206 10.98 3.24 -1.19
C VAL A 206 12.40 3.25 -1.73
N TYR A 207 13.41 3.41 -0.86
CA TYR A 207 14.80 3.39 -1.28
C TYR A 207 15.17 2.07 -1.99
N SER A 208 14.76 0.92 -1.43
CA SER A 208 15.01 -0.40 -2.04
C SER A 208 14.35 -0.55 -3.41
N ALA A 209 13.08 -0.13 -3.54
CA ALA A 209 12.33 -0.25 -4.78
C ALA A 209 12.93 0.64 -5.89
N PHE A 210 13.22 1.91 -5.57
CA PHE A 210 13.85 2.84 -6.51
C PHE A 210 15.27 2.42 -6.88
N SER A 211 16.09 1.94 -5.92
CA SER A 211 17.42 1.42 -6.20
C SER A 211 17.39 0.25 -7.19
N ARG A 212 16.46 -0.70 -7.00
CA ARG A 212 16.27 -1.81 -7.95
C ARG A 212 15.86 -1.31 -9.32
N GLY A 213 14.95 -0.34 -9.39
CA GLY A 213 14.52 0.27 -10.65
C GLY A 213 15.66 0.98 -11.38
N VAL A 214 16.56 1.65 -10.65
CA VAL A 214 17.76 2.29 -11.24
C VAL A 214 18.74 1.23 -11.76
N VAL A 215 19.04 0.22 -10.94
CA VAL A 215 20.02 -0.83 -11.30
C VAL A 215 19.52 -1.71 -12.45
N SER A 216 18.23 -2.01 -12.50
CA SER A 216 17.63 -2.78 -13.61
C SER A 216 17.37 -1.96 -14.88
N GLY A 217 17.64 -0.64 -14.86
CA GLY A 217 17.46 0.22 -16.03
C GLY A 217 16.00 0.49 -16.39
N VAL A 218 15.04 0.19 -15.52
CA VAL A 218 13.59 0.45 -15.78
C VAL A 218 13.36 1.92 -16.12
N TRP A 219 14.03 2.84 -15.40
CA TRP A 219 13.86 4.28 -15.60
C TRP A 219 14.38 4.79 -16.94
N SER A 220 15.35 4.09 -17.57
CA SER A 220 15.88 4.45 -18.89
C SER A 220 14.89 4.10 -20.02
N ASN A 221 13.96 3.19 -19.75
CA ASN A 221 12.95 2.74 -20.71
C ASN A 221 11.63 3.50 -20.60
N VAL A 222 11.47 4.35 -19.59
CA VAL A 222 10.25 5.15 -19.38
C VAL A 222 10.42 6.52 -20.03
N SER A 223 9.58 6.83 -21.00
CA SER A 223 9.60 8.14 -21.66
C SER A 223 8.93 9.23 -20.83
N ALA A 224 9.36 10.48 -21.02
CA ALA A 224 8.72 11.62 -20.35
C ALA A 224 7.21 11.72 -20.69
N TRP A 225 6.82 11.30 -21.90
CA TRP A 225 5.42 11.24 -22.32
C TRP A 225 4.60 10.27 -21.49
N GLU A 226 5.12 9.09 -21.20
CA GLU A 226 4.44 8.08 -20.38
C GLU A 226 4.21 8.57 -18.96
N ILE A 227 5.18 9.30 -18.39
CA ILE A 227 5.05 9.92 -17.06
C ILE A 227 3.94 10.96 -17.06
N VAL A 228 3.91 11.84 -18.07
CA VAL A 228 2.86 12.85 -18.22
C VAL A 228 1.50 12.20 -18.41
N PHE A 229 1.41 11.19 -19.27
CA PHE A 229 0.19 10.45 -19.52
C PHE A 229 -0.36 9.80 -18.25
N LEU A 230 0.48 9.04 -17.50
CA LEU A 230 0.10 8.41 -16.23
C LEU A 230 -0.36 9.43 -15.18
N THR A 231 0.32 10.57 -15.12
CA THR A 231 -0.04 11.64 -14.18
C THR A 231 -1.42 12.21 -14.53
N LEU A 232 -1.65 12.54 -15.79
CA LEU A 232 -2.94 13.06 -16.25
C LEU A 232 -4.06 12.02 -16.09
N PHE A 233 -3.81 10.78 -16.45
CA PHE A 233 -4.76 9.67 -16.27
C PHE A 233 -5.15 9.51 -14.81
N SER A 234 -4.17 9.50 -13.90
CA SER A 234 -4.41 9.41 -12.45
C SER A 234 -5.21 10.61 -11.93
N CYS A 235 -4.90 11.83 -12.39
CA CYS A 235 -5.65 13.03 -12.03
C CYS A 235 -7.11 12.94 -12.51
N VAL A 236 -7.34 12.49 -13.74
CA VAL A 236 -8.69 12.31 -14.29
C VAL A 236 -9.47 11.27 -13.48
N LEU A 237 -8.85 10.14 -13.11
CA LEU A 237 -9.49 9.13 -12.25
C LEU A 237 -9.88 9.70 -10.90
N VAL A 238 -8.98 10.45 -10.24
CA VAL A 238 -9.27 11.07 -8.94
C VAL A 238 -10.43 12.06 -9.06
N VAL A 239 -10.42 12.92 -10.07
CA VAL A 239 -11.51 13.90 -10.31
C VAL A 239 -12.82 13.17 -10.60
N ALA A 240 -12.83 12.16 -11.47
CA ALA A 240 -14.02 11.37 -11.78
C ALA A 240 -14.61 10.70 -10.54
N MET A 241 -13.75 10.12 -9.68
CA MET A 241 -14.17 9.50 -8.42
C MET A 241 -14.73 10.52 -7.43
N LEU A 242 -14.08 11.68 -7.27
CA LEU A 242 -14.59 12.74 -6.42
C LEU A 242 -15.96 13.25 -6.89
N LEU A 243 -16.12 13.44 -8.20
CA LEU A 243 -17.39 13.90 -8.76
C LEU A 243 -18.50 12.83 -8.62
N SER A 244 -18.16 11.53 -8.77
CA SER A 244 -19.13 10.46 -8.57
C SER A 244 -19.67 10.38 -7.13
N LEU A 245 -18.79 10.69 -6.15
CA LEU A 245 -19.16 10.69 -4.72
C LEU A 245 -19.96 11.92 -4.31
N ILE A 246 -19.89 13.03 -5.05
CA ILE A 246 -20.69 14.25 -4.77
C ILE A 246 -22.18 14.02 -5.13
N HIS A 247 -22.47 13.05 -6.00
CA HIS A 247 -23.83 12.75 -6.45
C HIS A 247 -24.49 11.60 -5.68
N ILE A 248 -23.83 11.00 -4.70
CA ILE A 248 -24.36 9.98 -3.79
C ILE A 248 -24.59 10.60 -2.41
#